data_74e471b96ecbdda507c5d9bfddc66b2a
#
_entry.id   74e471b96ecbdda507c5d9bfddc66b2a
#
_cell.length_a   1.000
_cell.length_b   1.000
_cell.length_c   1.000
_cell.angle_alpha   90.00
_cell.angle_beta   90.00
_cell.angle_gamma   90.00
#
_symmetry.space_group_name_H-M   'P 1'
#
loop_
_entity.id
_entity.type
_entity.pdbx_description
1 polymer ?
#
loop_
_entity_poly.entity_id
_entity_poly.type
_entity_poly.pdbx_seq_one_letter_code
_entity_poly.pdbx_strand_id
1 'polypeptide(L)'
;MTIEQLSVFLENKPGKLAEALESLAAAGIDLRALSLADSENFGILRIIVDKPARALKILQDEGYGVELVDVIPVAVDDEPGKFAAALRVLADAGVAVEYTYVFVAPKAGKAGKAYAVICADDAVAAVRCLESNGVDMLTSEEMYNL
;
A
#
# COMPACT_ATOMS: atom_id res chain seq x y z
N MET A 1 1.14 12.21 5.95
CA MET A 1 0.04 12.03 5.00
C MET A 1 -0.16 10.56 4.71
N THR A 2 -1.34 10.05 5.01
CA THR A 2 -1.65 8.62 4.85
C THR A 2 -2.71 8.41 3.77
N ILE A 3 -2.74 7.20 3.24
CA ILE A 3 -3.78 6.72 2.33
C ILE A 3 -4.37 5.43 2.88
N GLU A 4 -5.56 5.09 2.44
CA GLU A 4 -6.23 3.88 2.87
C GLU A 4 -5.84 2.69 1.99
N GLN A 5 -5.37 1.63 2.64
CA GLN A 5 -5.07 0.34 2.04
C GLN A 5 -6.10 -0.68 2.51
N LEU A 6 -6.55 -1.56 1.64
CA LEU A 6 -7.33 -2.71 2.05
C LEU A 6 -6.41 -3.88 2.36
N SER A 7 -6.61 -4.50 3.52
CA SER A 7 -6.02 -5.79 3.87
C SER A 7 -7.12 -6.84 3.80
N VAL A 8 -7.00 -7.78 2.88
CA VAL A 8 -7.99 -8.81 2.60
C VAL A 8 -7.44 -10.17 2.99
N PHE A 9 -8.19 -10.88 3.82
CA PHE A 9 -7.81 -12.23 4.24
C PHE A 9 -8.36 -13.23 3.25
N LEU A 10 -7.46 -13.97 2.58
CA LEU A 10 -7.82 -14.97 1.58
C LEU A 10 -7.48 -16.37 2.08
N GLU A 11 -8.35 -17.33 1.81
CA GLU A 11 -7.98 -18.74 1.97
C GLU A 11 -6.87 -19.07 0.95
N ASN A 12 -5.89 -19.84 1.40
CA ASN A 12 -4.77 -20.26 0.55
C ASN A 12 -5.18 -21.42 -0.37
N LYS A 13 -6.07 -21.12 -1.30
CA LYS A 13 -6.62 -22.09 -2.28
C LYS A 13 -6.51 -21.53 -3.69
N PRO A 14 -6.35 -22.38 -4.71
CA PRO A 14 -6.35 -21.93 -6.10
C PRO A 14 -7.60 -21.13 -6.44
N GLY A 15 -7.41 -20.01 -7.13
CA GLY A 15 -8.50 -19.17 -7.62
C GLY A 15 -8.99 -18.09 -6.66
N LYS A 16 -8.67 -18.15 -5.37
CA LYS A 16 -9.17 -17.16 -4.40
C LYS A 16 -8.70 -15.75 -4.67
N LEU A 17 -7.43 -15.59 -5.00
CA LEU A 17 -6.89 -14.28 -5.37
C LEU A 17 -7.56 -13.75 -6.65
N ALA A 18 -7.68 -14.60 -7.67
CA ALA A 18 -8.33 -14.21 -8.92
C ALA A 18 -9.78 -13.80 -8.70
N GLU A 19 -10.55 -14.55 -7.93
CA GLU A 19 -11.95 -14.24 -7.61
C GLU A 19 -12.11 -12.88 -6.95
N ALA A 20 -11.26 -12.58 -5.95
CA ALA A 20 -11.30 -11.30 -5.25
C ALA A 20 -11.04 -10.13 -6.20
N LEU A 21 -10.01 -10.24 -7.05
CA LEU A 21 -9.65 -9.20 -8.00
C LEU A 21 -10.67 -9.06 -9.13
N GLU A 22 -11.26 -10.15 -9.59
CA GLU A 22 -12.32 -10.14 -10.59
C GLU A 22 -13.56 -9.41 -10.10
N SER A 23 -13.93 -9.58 -8.83
CA SER A 23 -15.05 -8.86 -8.21
C SER A 23 -14.83 -7.34 -8.24
N LEU A 24 -13.62 -6.90 -7.94
CA LEU A 24 -13.27 -5.48 -7.99
C LEU A 24 -13.25 -4.95 -9.43
N ALA A 25 -12.71 -5.73 -10.35
CA ALA A 25 -12.66 -5.38 -11.76
C ALA A 25 -14.07 -5.23 -12.36
N ALA A 26 -14.98 -6.13 -12.02
CA ALA A 26 -16.38 -6.09 -12.47
C ALA A 26 -17.10 -4.82 -11.98
N ALA A 27 -16.68 -4.26 -10.87
CA ALA A 27 -17.21 -3.01 -10.33
C ALA A 27 -16.48 -1.75 -10.84
N GLY A 28 -15.52 -1.91 -11.74
CA GLY A 28 -14.75 -0.79 -12.29
C GLY A 28 -13.73 -0.19 -11.32
N ILE A 29 -13.30 -0.95 -10.33
CA ILE A 29 -12.30 -0.51 -9.35
C ILE A 29 -10.91 -0.87 -9.87
N ASP A 30 -10.03 0.13 -9.93
CA ASP A 30 -8.70 -0.02 -10.47
C ASP A 30 -7.66 -0.26 -9.36
N LEU A 31 -6.81 -1.25 -9.58
CA LEU A 31 -5.70 -1.56 -8.69
C LEU A 31 -4.52 -0.63 -8.97
N ARG A 32 -4.01 0.01 -7.93
CA ARG A 32 -2.83 0.88 -8.03
C ARG A 32 -1.58 0.21 -7.49
N ALA A 33 -1.72 -0.63 -6.46
CA ALA A 33 -0.62 -1.39 -5.88
C ALA A 33 -1.17 -2.69 -5.28
N LEU A 34 -0.32 -3.71 -5.21
CA LEU A 34 -0.71 -5.01 -4.70
C LEU A 34 0.48 -5.71 -4.06
N SER A 35 0.22 -6.38 -2.94
CA SER A 35 1.14 -7.30 -2.30
C SER A 35 0.36 -8.48 -1.72
N LEU A 36 0.82 -9.67 -1.95
CA LEU A 36 0.25 -10.87 -1.34
C LEU A 36 1.30 -11.52 -0.45
N ALA A 37 1.02 -11.55 0.84
CA ALA A 37 1.86 -12.21 1.82
C ALA A 37 1.20 -13.50 2.29
N ASP A 38 2.00 -14.53 2.48
CA ASP A 38 1.57 -15.87 2.86
C ASP A 38 1.72 -16.05 4.38
N SER A 39 0.75 -16.69 4.99
CA SER A 39 0.84 -17.27 6.31
C SER A 39 0.31 -18.72 6.24
N GLU A 40 0.46 -19.53 7.29
CA GLU A 40 0.24 -20.98 7.20
C GLU A 40 -1.06 -21.41 6.50
N ASN A 41 -2.18 -20.75 6.78
CA ASN A 41 -3.49 -21.11 6.24
C ASN A 41 -4.15 -20.00 5.41
N PHE A 42 -3.60 -18.81 5.43
CA PHE A 42 -4.19 -17.63 4.80
C PHE A 42 -3.16 -16.87 4.00
N GLY A 43 -3.62 -16.22 2.93
CA GLY A 43 -2.90 -15.13 2.31
C GLY A 43 -3.43 -13.80 2.84
N ILE A 44 -2.57 -12.82 3.00
CA ILE A 44 -2.96 -11.45 3.29
C ILE A 44 -2.72 -10.63 2.03
N LEU A 45 -3.80 -10.26 1.39
CA LEU A 45 -3.76 -9.42 0.21
C LEU A 45 -3.84 -7.95 0.64
N ARG A 46 -2.81 -7.18 0.33
CA ARG A 46 -2.78 -5.75 0.57
C ARG A 46 -2.90 -5.04 -0.75
N ILE A 47 -3.93 -4.21 -0.90
CA ILE A 47 -4.19 -3.51 -2.15
C ILE A 47 -4.47 -2.03 -1.91
N ILE A 48 -3.97 -1.22 -2.82
CA ILE A 48 -4.33 0.18 -2.97
C ILE A 48 -5.22 0.27 -4.22
N VAL A 49 -6.39 0.85 -4.06
CA VAL A 49 -7.37 0.99 -5.15
C VAL A 49 -7.83 2.44 -5.25
N ASP A 50 -8.40 2.81 -6.37
CA ASP A 50 -8.90 4.16 -6.61
C ASP A 50 -10.18 4.50 -5.83
N LYS A 51 -10.92 3.48 -5.39
CA LYS A 51 -12.20 3.63 -4.65
C LYS A 51 -12.23 2.70 -3.43
N PRO A 52 -11.46 3.02 -2.38
CA PRO A 52 -11.29 2.09 -1.25
C PRO A 52 -12.58 1.78 -0.49
N ALA A 53 -13.44 2.77 -0.25
CA ALA A 53 -14.70 2.55 0.47
C ALA A 53 -15.64 1.60 -0.29
N ARG A 54 -15.72 1.75 -1.59
CA ARG A 54 -16.53 0.87 -2.44
C ARG A 54 -15.96 -0.54 -2.50
N ALA A 55 -14.65 -0.66 -2.62
CA ALA A 55 -13.96 -1.95 -2.61
C ALA A 55 -14.19 -2.70 -1.30
N LEU A 56 -14.08 -2.00 -0.17
CA LEU A 56 -14.35 -2.55 1.15
C LEU A 56 -15.75 -3.17 1.20
N LYS A 57 -16.77 -2.42 0.78
CA LYS A 57 -18.15 -2.88 0.79
C LYS A 57 -18.36 -4.12 -0.09
N ILE A 58 -17.83 -4.11 -1.31
CA ILE A 58 -17.95 -5.23 -2.25
C ILE A 58 -17.36 -6.50 -1.66
N LEU A 59 -16.14 -6.41 -1.14
CA LEU A 59 -15.46 -7.57 -0.58
C LEU A 59 -16.12 -8.08 0.70
N GLN A 60 -16.61 -7.19 1.55
CA GLN A 60 -17.37 -7.58 2.74
C GLN A 60 -18.68 -8.27 2.37
N ASP A 61 -19.41 -7.75 1.40
CA ASP A 61 -20.68 -8.34 0.93
C ASP A 61 -20.46 -9.74 0.33
N GLU A 62 -19.27 -10.02 -0.18
CA GLU A 62 -18.89 -11.34 -0.70
C GLU A 62 -18.32 -12.28 0.36
N GLY A 63 -18.26 -11.85 1.60
CA GLY A 63 -17.84 -12.66 2.73
C GLY A 63 -16.35 -12.64 3.05
N TYR A 64 -15.56 -11.78 2.42
CA TYR A 64 -14.14 -11.65 2.77
C TYR A 64 -13.96 -10.89 4.08
N GLY A 65 -12.99 -11.31 4.88
CA GLY A 65 -12.48 -10.47 5.97
C GLY A 65 -11.63 -9.37 5.38
N VAL A 66 -11.99 -8.12 5.62
CA VAL A 66 -11.32 -6.95 5.04
C VAL A 66 -11.18 -5.87 6.09
N GLU A 67 -10.03 -5.22 6.12
CA GLU A 67 -9.75 -4.07 6.96
C GLU A 67 -9.18 -2.93 6.14
N LEU A 68 -9.52 -1.70 6.51
CA LEU A 68 -8.85 -0.50 6.01
C LEU A 68 -7.71 -0.17 6.97
N VAL A 69 -6.54 0.05 6.41
CA VAL A 69 -5.31 0.37 7.16
C VAL A 69 -4.69 1.63 6.58
N ASP A 70 -4.34 2.57 7.45
CA ASP A 70 -3.61 3.77 7.03
C ASP A 70 -2.16 3.41 6.75
N VAL A 71 -1.72 3.70 5.54
CA VAL A 71 -0.34 3.46 5.09
C VAL A 71 0.23 4.73 4.48
N ILE A 72 1.55 4.77 4.34
CA ILE A 72 2.28 5.94 3.88
C ILE A 72 2.89 5.65 2.51
N PRO A 73 2.44 6.32 1.44
CA PRO A 73 3.05 6.19 0.14
C PRO A 73 4.22 7.17 0.01
N VAL A 74 5.42 6.66 -0.18
CA VAL A 74 6.63 7.47 -0.33
C VAL A 74 7.18 7.39 -1.75
N ALA A 75 7.80 8.47 -2.20
CA ALA A 75 8.53 8.54 -3.46
C ALA A 75 10.00 8.83 -3.16
N VAL A 76 10.88 8.00 -3.68
CA VAL A 76 12.34 8.18 -3.56
C VAL A 76 12.97 8.13 -4.93
N ASP A 77 14.18 8.68 -5.05
CA ASP A 77 14.94 8.52 -6.30
C ASP A 77 15.27 7.05 -6.52
N ASP A 78 15.10 6.59 -7.75
CA ASP A 78 15.41 5.19 -8.13
C ASP A 78 16.92 5.00 -8.30
N GLU A 79 17.62 5.07 -7.17
CA GLU A 79 19.06 4.94 -7.06
C GLU A 79 19.42 4.07 -5.85
N PRO A 80 20.56 3.37 -5.88
CA PRO A 80 21.00 2.58 -4.73
C PRO A 80 21.07 3.39 -3.45
N GLY A 81 20.47 2.88 -2.38
CA GLY A 81 20.52 3.46 -1.06
C GLY A 81 19.46 4.51 -0.75
N LYS A 82 18.69 4.97 -1.72
CA LYS A 82 17.67 6.02 -1.49
C LYS A 82 16.53 5.53 -0.62
N PHE A 83 16.02 4.33 -0.87
CA PHE A 83 14.98 3.75 -0.01
C PHE A 83 15.54 3.38 1.37
N ALA A 84 16.75 2.86 1.43
CA ALA A 84 17.42 2.58 2.71
C ALA A 84 17.56 3.86 3.56
N ALA A 85 17.87 4.99 2.95
CA ALA A 85 17.96 6.27 3.66
C ALA A 85 16.62 6.69 4.27
N ALA A 86 15.52 6.52 3.54
CA ALA A 86 14.17 6.80 4.06
C ALA A 86 13.83 5.89 5.26
N LEU A 87 14.17 4.61 5.18
CA LEU A 87 13.95 3.68 6.30
C LEU A 87 14.85 4.01 7.50
N ARG A 88 16.07 4.49 7.25
CA ARG A 88 16.98 4.92 8.33
C ARG A 88 16.40 6.08 9.12
N VAL A 89 15.77 7.02 8.45
CA VAL A 89 15.09 8.16 9.09
C VAL A 89 14.06 7.67 10.11
N LEU A 90 13.25 6.69 9.74
CA LEU A 90 12.25 6.10 10.63
C LEU A 90 12.89 5.33 11.79
N ALA A 91 13.91 4.54 11.50
CA ALA A 91 14.62 3.76 12.52
C ALA A 91 15.27 4.66 13.58
N ASP A 92 15.90 5.75 13.17
CA ASP A 92 16.55 6.70 14.07
C ASP A 92 15.52 7.44 14.96
N ALA A 93 14.29 7.58 14.49
CA ALA A 93 13.18 8.14 15.27
C ALA A 93 12.46 7.11 16.15
N GLY A 94 12.90 5.86 16.15
CA GLY A 94 12.28 4.79 16.94
C GLY A 94 10.94 4.29 16.36
N VAL A 95 10.65 4.55 15.08
CA VAL A 95 9.44 4.11 14.40
C VAL A 95 9.71 2.76 13.75
N ALA A 96 8.91 1.76 14.10
CA ALA A 96 9.02 0.42 13.51
C ALA A 96 8.19 0.33 12.22
N VAL A 97 8.80 -0.21 11.18
CA VAL A 97 8.10 -0.55 9.95
C VAL A 97 7.56 -1.97 10.09
N GLU A 98 6.25 -2.12 10.05
CA GLU A 98 5.60 -3.42 10.17
C GLU A 98 5.70 -4.20 8.86
N TYR A 99 5.47 -3.53 7.75
CA TYR A 99 5.69 -4.06 6.40
C TYR A 99 5.85 -2.93 5.39
N THR A 100 6.42 -3.27 4.27
CA THR A 100 6.57 -2.36 3.13
C THR A 100 6.56 -3.15 1.83
N TYR A 101 6.07 -2.54 0.78
CA TYR A 101 6.15 -3.09 -0.56
C TYR A 101 6.32 -1.98 -1.59
N VAL A 102 6.99 -2.32 -2.67
CA VAL A 102 7.32 -1.39 -3.75
C VAL A 102 6.33 -1.60 -4.90
N PHE A 103 5.97 -0.53 -5.56
CA PHE A 103 5.13 -0.62 -6.76
C PHE A 103 5.71 0.24 -7.87
N VAL A 104 5.38 -0.14 -9.11
CA VAL A 104 5.82 0.58 -10.30
C VAL A 104 4.71 1.55 -10.71
N ALA A 105 5.04 2.81 -10.82
CA ALA A 105 4.11 3.82 -11.34
C ALA A 105 4.12 3.78 -12.86
N PRO A 106 3.01 3.39 -13.49
CA PRO A 106 3.06 3.04 -14.91
C PRO A 106 3.19 4.22 -15.86
N LYS A 107 2.36 5.22 -15.80
CA LYS A 107 2.33 6.25 -16.85
C LYS A 107 2.46 7.70 -16.36
N ALA A 108 2.09 7.96 -15.13
CA ALA A 108 2.06 9.29 -14.55
C ALA A 108 3.17 9.52 -13.53
N GLY A 109 3.96 8.49 -13.22
CA GLY A 109 5.08 8.62 -12.32
C GLY A 109 6.19 9.49 -12.92
N LYS A 110 6.86 10.23 -12.07
CA LYS A 110 8.02 11.01 -12.49
C LYS A 110 9.16 10.07 -12.88
N ALA A 111 9.81 10.33 -14.01
CA ALA A 111 10.97 9.56 -14.43
C ALA A 111 12.04 9.55 -13.33
N GLY A 112 12.63 8.37 -13.08
CA GLY A 112 13.68 8.20 -12.08
C GLY A 112 13.21 8.13 -10.63
N LYS A 113 11.92 7.93 -10.39
CA LYS A 113 11.37 7.71 -9.05
C LYS A 113 10.95 6.26 -8.82
N ALA A 114 11.17 5.79 -7.61
CA ALA A 114 10.62 4.54 -7.10
C ALA A 114 9.59 4.87 -6.01
N TYR A 115 8.56 4.05 -5.94
CA TYR A 115 7.44 4.26 -5.02
C TYR A 115 7.31 3.09 -4.07
N ALA A 116 7.07 3.38 -2.80
CA ALA A 116 6.87 2.36 -1.79
C ALA A 116 5.70 2.71 -0.88
N VAL A 117 5.02 1.69 -0.40
CA VAL A 117 4.00 1.81 0.64
C VAL A 117 4.63 1.34 1.94
N ILE A 118 4.54 2.15 2.99
CA ILE A 118 5.07 1.82 4.31
C ILE A 118 3.92 1.76 5.31
N CYS A 119 3.81 0.65 6.05
CA CYS A 119 2.96 0.57 7.21
C CYS A 119 3.85 0.62 8.46
N ALA A 120 3.63 1.63 9.29
CA ALA A 120 4.39 1.84 10.52
C ALA A 120 3.52 1.60 11.75
N ASP A 121 4.14 1.25 12.87
CA ASP A 121 3.46 1.07 14.15
C ASP A 121 2.80 2.37 14.63
N ASP A 122 3.42 3.51 14.33
CA ASP A 122 2.89 4.85 14.61
C ASP A 122 2.93 5.68 13.32
N ALA A 123 1.81 5.70 12.62
CA ALA A 123 1.71 6.39 11.34
C ALA A 123 1.91 7.90 11.46
N VAL A 124 1.41 8.51 12.53
CA VAL A 124 1.55 9.96 12.77
C VAL A 124 3.01 10.34 12.97
N ALA A 125 3.72 9.61 13.82
CA ALA A 125 5.15 9.83 14.06
C ALA A 125 5.96 9.59 12.79
N ALA A 126 5.63 8.56 12.02
CA ALA A 126 6.29 8.25 10.76
C ALA A 126 6.15 9.38 9.73
N VAL A 127 4.94 9.90 9.54
CA VAL A 127 4.68 11.01 8.62
C VAL A 127 5.48 12.24 9.03
N ARG A 128 5.45 12.62 10.30
CA ARG A 128 6.22 13.77 10.81
C ARG A 128 7.72 13.62 10.56
N CYS A 129 8.24 12.43 10.83
CA CYS A 129 9.64 12.12 10.67
C CYS A 129 10.08 12.21 9.21
N LEU A 130 9.30 11.63 8.31
CA LEU A 130 9.57 11.67 6.88
C LEU A 130 9.50 13.11 6.33
N GLU A 131 8.48 13.86 6.69
CA GLU A 131 8.36 15.28 6.31
C GLU A 131 9.55 16.10 6.77
N SER A 132 9.93 15.96 8.05
CA SER A 132 11.04 16.71 8.64
C SER A 132 12.39 16.42 7.98
N ASN A 133 12.53 15.27 7.35
CA ASN A 133 13.76 14.86 6.68
C ASN A 133 13.69 14.95 5.16
N GLY A 134 12.67 15.62 4.63
CA GLY A 134 12.55 15.90 3.21
C GLY A 134 12.22 14.68 2.33
N VAL A 135 11.64 13.64 2.89
CA VAL A 135 11.19 12.48 2.12
C VAL A 135 9.82 12.79 1.51
N ASP A 136 9.72 12.65 0.20
CA ASP A 136 8.48 12.93 -0.52
C ASP A 136 7.44 11.85 -0.25
N MET A 137 6.20 12.29 -0.01
CA MET A 137 5.05 11.42 0.14
C MET A 137 4.00 11.80 -0.91
N LEU A 138 3.25 10.80 -1.36
CA LEU A 138 2.17 11.02 -2.32
C LEU A 138 0.86 11.35 -1.58
N THR A 139 0.06 12.23 -2.18
CA THR A 139 -1.32 12.43 -1.74
C THR A 139 -2.19 11.27 -2.22
N SER A 140 -3.39 11.13 -1.63
CA SER A 140 -4.39 10.16 -2.12
C SER A 140 -4.69 10.37 -3.60
N GLU A 141 -4.85 11.62 -4.01
CA GLU A 141 -5.14 11.96 -5.41
C GLU A 141 -3.98 11.54 -6.33
N GLU A 142 -2.75 11.87 -5.96
CA GLU A 142 -1.56 11.46 -6.73
C GLU A 142 -1.47 9.93 -6.82
N MET A 143 -1.68 9.23 -5.72
CA MET A 143 -1.60 7.78 -5.67
C MET A 143 -2.66 7.11 -6.54
N TYR A 144 -3.90 7.60 -6.48
CA TYR A 144 -5.00 6.99 -7.23
C TYR A 144 -4.94 7.30 -8.73
N ASN A 145 -4.20 8.32 -9.12
CA ASN A 145 -4.03 8.73 -10.51
C ASN A 145 -2.69 8.32 -11.16
N LEU A 146 -1.90 7.54 -10.46
CA LEU A 146 -0.61 7.06 -11.00
C LEU A 146 -0.77 6.19 -12.24
#